data_4c8063bc59df1d7f03e527fddd373c34
#
_entry.id   4c8063bc59df1d7f03e527fddd373c34
#
_cell.length_a   1.000
_cell.length_b   1.000
_cell.length_c   1.000
_cell.angle_alpha   90.00
_cell.angle_beta   90.00
_cell.angle_gamma   90.00
#
_symmetry.space_group_name_H-M   'P 1'
#
loop_
_entity.id
_entity.type
_entity.pdbx_description
1 polymer ?
#
loop_
_entity_poly.entity_id
_entity_poly.type
_entity_poly.pdbx_seq_one_letter_code
_entity_poly.pdbx_strand_id
1 'polypeptide(L)'
;MATIELNQLVKRYGKVEAVKGIDLAIEDGEFVVFVGPSGCGKSTTLRMIAGLEEISDGTLKIAGNVVNEKEPKQRNIAMVFQNYAIYPHMTVRQNIGFGLYTSKLDKTEKNRRIEEAGRVLGLEALLDRRPAALSGGQRQRVAIGRAMVRDPAAFLFDEPLSNLDAQLRSQMRIEIKRLHQRLKTTTVYVTHDQVEAMTMADRIVVMKDGHILQVGTPTELYETPVDIFTARFIGSPSMNLLRGTKKTSNVTPSATGELLIGVRPHDLLVGENGAARGTFTLEGTVTAVEPLGPETLVHLDTDTTSVIATARGKSIPAVGSRLQCQAEAGALYLFDAKTEKLLGRA
;
A
#
# COMPACT_ATOMS: atom_id res chain seq x y z
N MET A 1 10.94 8.36 21.50
CA MET A 1 10.04 8.64 20.41
C MET A 1 10.85 8.60 19.11
N ALA A 2 10.40 7.86 18.15
CA ALA A 2 11.21 7.57 16.95
C ALA A 2 10.58 8.16 15.71
N THR A 3 10.61 9.49 15.59
CA THR A 3 10.31 10.19 14.33
C THR A 3 11.35 9.82 13.27
N ILE A 4 10.93 9.75 12.01
CA ILE A 4 11.83 9.57 10.86
C ILE A 4 11.62 10.76 9.91
N GLU A 5 12.68 11.50 9.62
CA GLU A 5 12.62 12.66 8.74
C GLU A 5 13.56 12.47 7.54
N LEU A 6 12.97 12.55 6.36
CA LEU A 6 13.68 12.58 5.07
C LEU A 6 13.63 14.01 4.56
N ASN A 7 14.78 14.64 4.35
CA ASN A 7 14.89 15.99 3.84
C ASN A 7 15.70 15.97 2.55
N GLN A 8 15.04 16.23 1.41
CA GLN A 8 15.62 16.22 0.07
C GLN A 8 16.46 14.95 -0.19
N LEU A 9 15.93 13.78 0.24
CA LEU A 9 16.66 12.52 0.19
C LEU A 9 16.83 12.03 -1.25
N VAL A 10 18.07 11.80 -1.67
CA VAL A 10 18.44 11.39 -3.05
C VAL A 10 19.22 10.07 -3.02
N LYS A 11 18.90 9.19 -3.96
CA LYS A 11 19.72 8.02 -4.28
C LYS A 11 20.05 7.96 -5.77
N ARG A 12 21.36 7.89 -6.08
CA ARG A 12 21.87 7.72 -7.42
C ARG A 12 22.62 6.39 -7.55
N TYR A 13 22.36 5.67 -8.63
CA TYR A 13 23.10 4.52 -9.08
C TYR A 13 23.78 4.88 -10.42
N GLY A 14 25.02 5.34 -10.37
CA GLY A 14 25.69 5.91 -11.52
C GLY A 14 24.93 7.11 -12.06
N LYS A 15 24.39 7.00 -13.30
CA LYS A 15 23.61 8.07 -13.94
C LYS A 15 22.11 8.05 -13.62
N VAL A 16 21.62 7.01 -12.94
CA VAL A 16 20.20 6.83 -12.68
C VAL A 16 19.86 7.35 -11.28
N GLU A 17 18.98 8.34 -11.19
CA GLU A 17 18.38 8.76 -9.91
C GLU A 17 17.17 7.88 -9.60
N ALA A 18 17.34 6.97 -8.66
CA ALA A 18 16.27 6.07 -8.20
C ALA A 18 15.33 6.75 -7.18
N VAL A 19 15.84 7.73 -6.41
CA VAL A 19 15.07 8.58 -5.49
C VAL A 19 15.54 10.02 -5.72
N LYS A 20 14.59 10.93 -5.90
CA LYS A 20 14.83 12.25 -6.49
C LYS A 20 14.44 13.39 -5.54
N GLY A 21 15.16 13.54 -4.43
CA GLY A 21 14.95 14.65 -3.49
C GLY A 21 13.57 14.58 -2.80
N ILE A 22 13.30 13.48 -2.11
CA ILE A 22 12.02 13.32 -1.41
C ILE A 22 12.06 13.92 -0.01
N ASP A 23 10.95 14.54 0.37
CA ASP A 23 10.70 15.06 1.70
C ASP A 23 9.57 14.26 2.36
N LEU A 24 9.78 13.80 3.57
CA LEU A 24 8.77 13.10 4.35
C LEU A 24 9.09 13.17 5.84
N ALA A 25 8.11 13.52 6.65
CA ALA A 25 8.15 13.35 8.10
C ALA A 25 7.19 12.24 8.52
N ILE A 26 7.70 11.29 9.31
CA ILE A 26 6.95 10.17 9.91
C ILE A 26 6.96 10.39 11.41
N GLU A 27 5.77 10.45 11.99
CA GLU A 27 5.59 10.70 13.41
C GLU A 27 5.86 9.44 14.26
N ASP A 28 6.10 9.67 15.54
CA ASP A 28 6.30 8.57 16.49
C ASP A 28 5.04 7.70 16.60
N GLY A 29 5.23 6.40 16.48
CA GLY A 29 4.14 5.42 16.54
C GLY A 29 3.25 5.36 15.29
N GLU A 30 3.58 6.05 14.22
CA GLU A 30 2.82 6.07 12.98
C GLU A 30 3.09 4.83 12.11
N PHE A 31 2.07 4.31 11.44
CA PHE A 31 2.16 3.27 10.43
C PHE A 31 2.10 3.88 9.02
N VAL A 32 3.26 4.06 8.41
CA VAL A 32 3.36 4.64 7.06
C VAL A 32 3.60 3.56 6.02
N VAL A 33 2.80 3.55 4.94
CA VAL A 33 2.91 2.57 3.86
C VAL A 33 3.35 3.25 2.58
N PHE A 34 4.46 2.80 2.00
CA PHE A 34 4.93 3.21 0.68
C PHE A 34 4.33 2.33 -0.40
N VAL A 35 3.68 2.94 -1.38
CA VAL A 35 3.08 2.26 -2.53
C VAL A 35 3.53 2.91 -3.85
N GLY A 36 3.42 2.16 -4.94
CA GLY A 36 3.76 2.64 -6.28
C GLY A 36 4.23 1.51 -7.19
N PRO A 37 4.49 1.76 -8.48
CA PRO A 37 4.94 0.77 -9.44
C PRO A 37 6.29 0.16 -9.07
N SER A 38 6.63 -0.96 -9.68
CA SER A 38 7.97 -1.54 -9.55
C SER A 38 9.04 -0.54 -10.03
N GLY A 39 10.13 -0.43 -9.28
CA GLY A 39 11.25 0.47 -9.63
C GLY A 39 11.05 1.95 -9.27
N CYS A 40 9.93 2.37 -8.66
CA CYS A 40 9.71 3.78 -8.30
C CYS A 40 10.48 4.28 -7.07
N GLY A 41 11.33 3.47 -6.44
CA GLY A 41 12.20 3.90 -5.33
C GLY A 41 11.79 3.46 -3.93
N LYS A 42 10.66 2.76 -3.72
CA LYS A 42 10.14 2.35 -2.39
C LYS A 42 11.16 1.56 -1.57
N SER A 43 11.57 0.38 -2.06
CA SER A 43 12.54 -0.47 -1.35
C SER A 43 13.90 0.19 -1.22
N THR A 44 14.30 1.04 -2.19
CA THR A 44 15.52 1.86 -2.10
C THR A 44 15.43 2.83 -0.94
N THR A 45 14.31 3.56 -0.80
CA THR A 45 14.06 4.48 0.32
C THR A 45 14.07 3.72 1.65
N LEU A 46 13.38 2.58 1.72
CA LEU A 46 13.38 1.75 2.92
C LEU A 46 14.79 1.29 3.31
N ARG A 47 15.60 0.87 2.34
CA ARG A 47 16.98 0.43 2.55
C ARG A 47 17.91 1.58 2.95
N MET A 48 17.69 2.80 2.44
CA MET A 48 18.39 3.99 2.92
C MET A 48 18.04 4.29 4.38
N ILE A 49 16.79 4.18 4.80
CA ILE A 49 16.37 4.30 6.21
C ILE A 49 17.06 3.22 7.05
N ALA A 50 17.13 1.99 6.53
CA ALA A 50 17.80 0.87 7.19
C ALA A 50 19.33 1.03 7.30
N GLY A 51 19.95 1.88 6.48
CA GLY A 51 21.41 1.99 6.34
C GLY A 51 22.03 0.84 5.54
N LEU A 52 21.21 0.15 4.76
CA LEU A 52 21.63 -0.91 3.82
C LEU A 52 21.97 -0.36 2.45
N GLU A 53 21.60 0.89 2.18
CA GLU A 53 21.95 1.67 1.01
C GLU A 53 22.49 3.03 1.44
N GLU A 54 23.56 3.48 0.81
CA GLU A 54 24.14 4.80 1.03
C GLU A 54 23.22 5.88 0.47
N ILE A 55 23.13 6.99 1.17
CA ILE A 55 22.42 8.18 0.75
C ILE A 55 23.35 8.99 -0.16
N SER A 56 22.89 9.34 -1.36
CA SER A 56 23.71 10.12 -2.30
C SER A 56 23.68 11.61 -2.03
N ASP A 57 22.57 12.12 -1.50
CA ASP A 57 22.36 13.53 -1.13
C ASP A 57 21.17 13.67 -0.20
N GLY A 58 21.03 14.83 0.46
CA GLY A 58 19.97 15.08 1.43
C GLY A 58 20.31 14.56 2.83
N THR A 59 19.33 14.62 3.72
CA THR A 59 19.52 14.27 5.13
C THR A 59 18.44 13.32 5.62
N LEU A 60 18.86 12.27 6.32
CA LEU A 60 17.97 11.35 7.04
C LEU A 60 18.20 11.51 8.55
N LYS A 61 17.09 11.74 9.30
CA LYS A 61 17.13 11.74 10.76
C LYS A 61 16.23 10.64 11.32
N ILE A 62 16.66 10.02 12.40
CA ILE A 62 15.89 9.08 13.22
C ILE A 62 15.97 9.57 14.66
N ALA A 63 14.81 9.77 15.30
CA ALA A 63 14.69 10.34 16.63
C ALA A 63 15.49 11.67 16.78
N GLY A 64 15.39 12.55 15.79
CA GLY A 64 16.07 13.85 15.73
C GLY A 64 17.57 13.79 15.40
N ASN A 65 18.19 12.61 15.32
CA ASN A 65 19.62 12.46 15.06
C ASN A 65 19.87 12.16 13.58
N VAL A 66 20.82 12.87 12.96
CA VAL A 66 21.29 12.55 11.61
C VAL A 66 21.96 11.17 11.59
N VAL A 67 21.54 10.32 10.65
CA VAL A 67 22.00 8.92 10.56
C VAL A 67 22.62 8.55 9.22
N ASN A 68 22.90 9.52 8.35
CA ASN A 68 23.44 9.26 7.02
C ASN A 68 24.64 8.29 7.06
N GLU A 69 25.63 8.60 7.89
CA GLU A 69 26.89 7.83 8.03
C GLU A 69 26.81 6.70 9.07
N LYS A 70 25.65 6.50 9.73
CA LYS A 70 25.52 5.44 10.74
C LYS A 70 25.28 4.09 10.09
N GLU A 71 26.04 3.10 10.50
CA GLU A 71 25.81 1.70 10.12
C GLU A 71 24.42 1.21 10.61
N PRO A 72 23.82 0.19 9.98
CA PRO A 72 22.48 -0.35 10.35
C PRO A 72 22.35 -0.68 11.84
N LYS A 73 23.39 -1.27 12.44
CA LYS A 73 23.39 -1.64 13.87
C LYS A 73 23.30 -0.44 14.83
N GLN A 74 23.67 0.76 14.37
CA GLN A 74 23.68 1.99 15.17
C GLN A 74 22.39 2.80 15.07
N ARG A 75 21.46 2.41 14.14
CA ARG A 75 20.21 3.14 13.89
C ARG A 75 19.06 2.72 14.81
N ASN A 76 19.25 1.70 15.63
CA ASN A 76 18.22 1.11 16.52
C ASN A 76 16.90 0.80 15.80
N ILE A 77 16.97 0.22 14.62
CA ILE A 77 15.82 -0.18 13.81
C ILE A 77 15.84 -1.69 13.58
N ALA A 78 14.68 -2.26 13.23
CA ALA A 78 14.57 -3.66 12.86
C ALA A 78 13.90 -3.80 11.51
N MET A 79 14.47 -4.63 10.62
CA MET A 79 13.94 -4.85 9.27
C MET A 79 13.46 -6.29 9.11
N VAL A 80 12.28 -6.43 8.51
CA VAL A 80 11.69 -7.68 8.06
C VAL A 80 11.74 -7.70 6.53
N PHE A 81 12.48 -8.67 5.98
CA PHE A 81 12.71 -8.80 4.55
C PHE A 81 11.62 -9.64 3.87
N GLN A 82 11.44 -9.44 2.58
CA GLN A 82 10.50 -10.16 1.72
C GLN A 82 10.67 -11.70 1.78
N ASN A 83 11.89 -12.19 1.90
CA ASN A 83 12.21 -13.62 2.00
C ASN A 83 12.32 -14.11 3.45
N TYR A 84 11.83 -13.32 4.43
CA TYR A 84 11.89 -13.55 5.86
C TYR A 84 13.30 -13.64 6.45
N ALA A 85 14.32 -13.98 5.67
CA ALA A 85 15.73 -14.13 6.04
C ALA A 85 15.95 -14.94 7.33
N ILE A 86 15.10 -15.95 7.59
CA ILE A 86 15.23 -16.85 8.76
C ILE A 86 16.32 -17.88 8.53
N TYR A 87 17.00 -18.28 9.61
CA TYR A 87 18.08 -19.27 9.57
C TYR A 87 17.51 -20.68 9.62
N PRO A 88 17.62 -21.51 8.53
CA PRO A 88 16.93 -22.79 8.43
C PRO A 88 17.47 -23.86 9.40
N HIS A 89 18.72 -23.74 9.82
CA HIS A 89 19.39 -24.66 10.74
C HIS A 89 19.10 -24.37 12.21
N MET A 90 18.55 -23.20 12.53
CA MET A 90 18.18 -22.78 13.88
C MET A 90 16.73 -23.10 14.21
N THR A 91 16.41 -23.36 15.49
CA THR A 91 15.03 -23.45 15.96
C THR A 91 14.34 -22.08 15.91
N VAL A 92 13.01 -22.03 16.11
CA VAL A 92 12.25 -20.77 16.23
C VAL A 92 12.81 -19.94 17.39
N ARG A 93 13.04 -20.54 18.56
CA ARG A 93 13.65 -19.91 19.72
C ARG A 93 14.99 -19.25 19.38
N GLN A 94 15.85 -19.99 18.69
CA GLN A 94 17.17 -19.48 18.29
C GLN A 94 17.07 -18.37 17.24
N ASN A 95 16.15 -18.49 16.29
CA ASN A 95 15.91 -17.44 15.28
C ASN A 95 15.45 -16.14 15.94
N ILE A 96 14.45 -16.20 16.83
CA ILE A 96 13.97 -15.03 17.59
C ILE A 96 15.10 -14.47 18.44
N GLY A 97 15.80 -15.32 19.20
CA GLY A 97 16.89 -14.92 20.09
C GLY A 97 18.12 -14.37 19.38
N PHE A 98 18.27 -14.61 18.06
CA PHE A 98 19.41 -14.11 17.29
C PHE A 98 19.51 -12.58 17.32
N GLY A 99 18.37 -11.87 17.37
CA GLY A 99 18.32 -10.42 17.54
C GLY A 99 18.98 -9.92 18.83
N LEU A 100 19.10 -10.80 19.84
CA LEU A 100 19.72 -10.49 21.15
C LEU A 100 21.15 -11.03 21.31
N TYR A 101 21.73 -11.65 20.26
CA TYR A 101 23.04 -12.32 20.37
C TYR A 101 24.13 -11.37 20.87
N THR A 102 24.19 -10.16 20.33
CA THR A 102 25.19 -9.13 20.69
C THR A 102 24.75 -8.23 21.84
N SER A 103 23.55 -8.43 22.42
CA SER A 103 23.08 -7.62 23.53
C SER A 103 23.81 -7.98 24.85
N LYS A 104 23.96 -6.98 25.71
CA LYS A 104 24.54 -7.16 27.05
C LYS A 104 23.57 -7.75 28.09
N LEU A 105 22.34 -8.12 27.68
CA LEU A 105 21.34 -8.72 28.55
C LEU A 105 21.81 -10.07 29.04
N ASP A 106 21.46 -10.41 30.28
CA ASP A 106 21.70 -11.74 30.84
C ASP A 106 20.82 -12.82 30.18
N LYS A 107 21.12 -14.09 30.44
CA LYS A 107 20.44 -15.23 29.83
C LYS A 107 18.95 -15.29 30.22
N THR A 108 18.62 -14.91 31.45
CA THR A 108 17.25 -14.93 31.96
C THR A 108 16.38 -13.92 31.22
N GLU A 109 16.86 -12.68 31.11
CA GLU A 109 16.16 -11.62 30.41
C GLU A 109 16.04 -11.92 28.89
N LYS A 110 17.09 -12.49 28.25
CA LYS A 110 17.01 -12.96 26.86
C LYS A 110 15.90 -13.99 26.68
N ASN A 111 15.85 -15.00 27.53
CA ASN A 111 14.80 -16.03 27.47
C ASN A 111 13.41 -15.44 27.71
N ARG A 112 13.24 -14.56 28.69
CA ARG A 112 11.97 -13.86 28.97
C ARG A 112 11.46 -13.13 27.71
N ARG A 113 12.31 -12.35 27.04
CA ARG A 113 11.96 -11.62 25.81
C ARG A 113 11.60 -12.55 24.66
N ILE A 114 12.30 -13.67 24.50
CA ILE A 114 12.00 -14.67 23.47
C ILE A 114 10.64 -15.32 23.72
N GLU A 115 10.35 -15.70 24.95
CA GLU A 115 9.07 -16.30 25.33
C GLU A 115 7.91 -15.31 25.21
N GLU A 116 8.13 -14.07 25.59
CA GLU A 116 7.16 -13.00 25.41
C GLU A 116 6.86 -12.76 23.92
N ALA A 117 7.90 -12.67 23.07
CA ALA A 117 7.73 -12.58 21.62
C ALA A 117 6.99 -13.81 21.06
N GLY A 118 7.33 -15.00 21.51
CA GLY A 118 6.62 -16.24 21.16
C GLY A 118 5.14 -16.17 21.50
N ARG A 119 4.80 -15.70 22.70
CA ARG A 119 3.42 -15.53 23.18
C ARG A 119 2.64 -14.50 22.35
N VAL A 120 3.23 -13.32 22.16
CA VAL A 120 2.61 -12.23 21.39
C VAL A 120 2.27 -12.67 19.97
N LEU A 121 3.10 -13.53 19.37
CA LEU A 121 2.98 -14.01 17.99
C LEU A 121 2.32 -15.40 17.85
N GLY A 122 1.87 -16.01 18.95
CA GLY A 122 1.25 -17.34 18.94
C GLY A 122 2.21 -18.44 18.47
N LEU A 123 3.50 -18.35 18.84
CA LEU A 123 4.55 -19.29 18.48
C LEU A 123 5.02 -20.15 19.65
N GLU A 124 4.38 -20.07 20.83
CA GLU A 124 4.82 -20.77 22.07
C GLU A 124 5.06 -22.26 21.85
N ALA A 125 4.07 -22.96 21.28
CA ALA A 125 4.16 -24.40 21.01
C ALA A 125 5.15 -24.76 19.87
N LEU A 126 5.71 -23.77 19.20
CA LEU A 126 6.57 -23.94 18.03
C LEU A 126 8.02 -23.55 18.28
N LEU A 127 8.33 -23.03 19.49
CA LEU A 127 9.65 -22.44 19.79
C LEU A 127 10.83 -23.41 19.54
N ASP A 128 10.63 -24.70 19.73
CA ASP A 128 11.68 -25.70 19.56
C ASP A 128 11.69 -26.35 18.18
N ARG A 129 10.74 -25.97 17.29
CA ARG A 129 10.71 -26.45 15.90
C ARG A 129 11.71 -25.70 15.04
N ARG A 130 12.08 -26.32 13.89
CA ARG A 130 12.89 -25.67 12.84
C ARG A 130 11.99 -25.10 11.75
N PRO A 131 12.44 -24.09 11.00
CA PRO A 131 11.68 -23.43 9.93
C PRO A 131 11.08 -24.35 8.86
N ALA A 132 11.74 -25.47 8.57
CA ALA A 132 11.23 -26.47 7.60
C ALA A 132 9.87 -27.09 8.01
N ALA A 133 9.57 -27.13 9.33
CA ALA A 133 8.32 -27.66 9.87
C ALA A 133 7.24 -26.56 10.07
N LEU A 134 7.42 -25.37 9.49
CA LEU A 134 6.53 -24.21 9.66
C LEU A 134 5.83 -23.86 8.34
N SER A 135 4.58 -23.37 8.47
CA SER A 135 3.88 -22.73 7.35
C SER A 135 4.51 -21.38 6.98
N GLY A 136 4.16 -20.81 5.82
CA GLY A 136 4.62 -19.50 5.39
C GLY A 136 4.35 -18.39 6.42
N GLY A 137 3.11 -18.30 6.94
CA GLY A 137 2.75 -17.32 7.97
C GLY A 137 3.47 -17.55 9.31
N GLN A 138 3.73 -18.80 9.70
CA GLN A 138 4.53 -19.09 10.89
C GLN A 138 5.98 -18.63 10.69
N ARG A 139 6.58 -18.85 9.53
CA ARG A 139 7.92 -18.34 9.21
C ARG A 139 7.97 -16.81 9.27
N GLN A 140 6.95 -16.16 8.74
CA GLN A 140 6.85 -14.69 8.83
C GLN A 140 6.77 -14.20 10.28
N ARG A 141 5.93 -14.81 11.12
CA ARG A 141 5.86 -14.47 12.55
C ARG A 141 7.22 -14.66 13.25
N VAL A 142 8.00 -15.68 12.87
CA VAL A 142 9.38 -15.86 13.39
C VAL A 142 10.28 -14.68 12.99
N ALA A 143 10.19 -14.20 11.73
CA ALA A 143 10.96 -13.03 11.29
C ALA A 143 10.56 -11.75 12.03
N ILE A 144 9.26 -11.54 12.27
CA ILE A 144 8.75 -10.44 13.10
C ILE A 144 9.24 -10.57 14.54
N GLY A 145 9.19 -11.77 15.13
CA GLY A 145 9.69 -12.02 16.49
C GLY A 145 11.15 -11.70 16.66
N ARG A 146 11.99 -12.06 15.67
CA ARG A 146 13.42 -11.72 15.66
C ARG A 146 13.64 -10.19 15.65
N ALA A 147 12.79 -9.46 14.94
CA ALA A 147 12.84 -8.00 14.92
C ALA A 147 12.38 -7.41 16.26
N MET A 148 11.29 -7.94 16.83
CA MET A 148 10.61 -7.42 18.01
C MET A 148 11.45 -7.52 19.30
N VAL A 149 12.19 -8.60 19.50
CA VAL A 149 12.96 -8.82 20.75
C VAL A 149 14.03 -7.76 21.02
N ARG A 150 14.42 -7.01 19.98
CA ARG A 150 15.41 -5.93 20.08
C ARG A 150 14.85 -4.64 20.67
N ASP A 151 13.53 -4.52 20.77
CA ASP A 151 12.84 -3.29 21.16
C ASP A 151 13.28 -2.10 20.29
N PRO A 152 13.08 -2.18 18.96
CA PRO A 152 13.60 -1.19 18.04
C PRO A 152 12.79 0.11 18.12
N ALA A 153 13.45 1.23 17.77
CA ALA A 153 12.81 2.53 17.64
C ALA A 153 11.82 2.58 16.45
N ALA A 154 12.09 1.80 15.40
CA ALA A 154 11.17 1.65 14.27
C ALA A 154 11.26 0.27 13.62
N PHE A 155 10.13 -0.20 13.09
CA PHE A 155 10.03 -1.38 12.22
C PHE A 155 10.05 -0.98 10.75
N LEU A 156 10.80 -1.72 9.94
CA LEU A 156 10.84 -1.59 8.49
C LEU A 156 10.42 -2.91 7.86
N PHE A 157 9.42 -2.88 6.99
CA PHE A 157 8.90 -4.07 6.30
C PHE A 157 9.07 -3.91 4.78
N ASP A 158 9.86 -4.77 4.14
CA ASP A 158 10.08 -4.79 2.69
C ASP A 158 9.24 -5.92 2.07
N GLU A 159 8.04 -5.60 1.61
CA GLU A 159 7.06 -6.52 1.00
C GLU A 159 6.85 -7.85 1.76
N PRO A 160 6.57 -7.82 3.07
CA PRO A 160 6.64 -9.03 3.89
C PRO A 160 5.55 -10.07 3.57
N LEU A 161 4.45 -9.70 2.91
CA LEU A 161 3.33 -10.58 2.61
C LEU A 161 3.30 -11.12 1.18
N SER A 162 4.22 -10.67 0.31
CA SER A 162 4.21 -10.98 -1.13
C SER A 162 4.30 -12.48 -1.45
N ASN A 163 4.95 -13.27 -0.59
CA ASN A 163 5.17 -14.71 -0.78
C ASN A 163 4.08 -15.59 -0.12
N LEU A 164 2.96 -15.01 0.31
CA LEU A 164 1.86 -15.72 0.94
C LEU A 164 0.66 -15.87 -0.01
N ASP A 165 -0.11 -16.96 0.15
CA ASP A 165 -1.40 -17.08 -0.50
C ASP A 165 -2.41 -16.03 0.00
N ALA A 166 -3.51 -15.82 -0.73
CA ALA A 166 -4.47 -14.75 -0.46
C ALA A 166 -5.14 -14.86 0.92
N GLN A 167 -5.48 -16.08 1.36
CA GLN A 167 -6.13 -16.31 2.65
C GLN A 167 -5.18 -15.98 3.80
N LEU A 168 -3.96 -16.49 3.72
CA LEU A 168 -2.94 -16.26 4.74
C LEU A 168 -2.50 -14.79 4.76
N ARG A 169 -2.40 -14.14 3.60
CA ARG A 169 -2.11 -12.70 3.48
C ARG A 169 -3.17 -11.87 4.21
N SER A 170 -4.46 -12.19 4.01
CA SER A 170 -5.56 -11.51 4.70
C SER A 170 -5.47 -11.64 6.22
N GLN A 171 -5.18 -12.84 6.72
CA GLN A 171 -4.99 -13.08 8.15
C GLN A 171 -3.78 -12.30 8.69
N MET A 172 -2.64 -12.34 8.00
CA MET A 172 -1.40 -11.69 8.44
C MET A 172 -1.51 -10.16 8.46
N ARG A 173 -2.28 -9.54 7.54
CA ARG A 173 -2.57 -8.09 7.61
C ARG A 173 -3.21 -7.71 8.93
N ILE A 174 -4.24 -8.44 9.35
CA ILE A 174 -4.94 -8.20 10.62
C ILE A 174 -3.97 -8.38 11.81
N GLU A 175 -3.12 -9.39 11.77
CA GLU A 175 -2.15 -9.65 12.82
C GLU A 175 -1.09 -8.55 12.94
N ILE A 176 -0.54 -8.09 11.80
CA ILE A 176 0.44 -6.98 11.79
C ILE A 176 -0.21 -5.69 12.30
N LYS A 177 -1.44 -5.37 11.89
CA LYS A 177 -2.15 -4.17 12.39
C LYS A 177 -2.39 -4.27 13.91
N ARG A 178 -2.82 -5.42 14.40
CA ARG A 178 -2.98 -5.67 15.86
C ARG A 178 -1.66 -5.56 16.62
N LEU A 179 -0.58 -6.08 16.03
CA LEU A 179 0.75 -5.99 16.63
C LEU A 179 1.19 -4.54 16.74
N HIS A 180 1.04 -3.76 15.66
CA HIS A 180 1.35 -2.33 15.67
C HIS A 180 0.53 -1.57 16.73
N GLN A 181 -0.80 -1.80 16.81
CA GLN A 181 -1.67 -1.17 17.81
C GLN A 181 -1.22 -1.46 19.26
N ARG A 182 -0.64 -2.65 19.49
CA ARG A 182 -0.13 -3.07 20.81
C ARG A 182 1.22 -2.44 21.13
N LEU A 183 2.14 -2.43 20.15
CA LEU A 183 3.52 -1.96 20.35
C LEU A 183 3.64 -0.43 20.21
N LYS A 184 2.79 0.18 19.39
CA LYS A 184 2.82 1.61 19.05
C LYS A 184 4.21 2.08 18.58
N THR A 185 4.95 1.19 17.91
CA THR A 185 6.28 1.48 17.39
C THR A 185 6.16 2.02 15.98
N THR A 186 6.86 3.08 15.65
CA THR A 186 6.92 3.65 14.30
C THR A 186 7.19 2.56 13.27
N THR A 187 6.36 2.50 12.24
CA THR A 187 6.42 1.44 11.24
C THR A 187 6.45 2.01 9.83
N VAL A 188 7.44 1.61 9.05
CA VAL A 188 7.53 1.88 7.61
C VAL A 188 7.36 0.57 6.86
N TYR A 189 6.36 0.53 6.00
CA TYR A 189 5.95 -0.67 5.30
C TYR A 189 5.95 -0.43 3.79
N VAL A 190 6.59 -1.28 3.02
CA VAL A 190 6.60 -1.24 1.56
C VAL A 190 5.72 -2.35 1.03
N THR A 191 4.84 -2.04 0.11
CA THR A 191 4.02 -3.02 -0.61
C THR A 191 3.67 -2.53 -2.02
N HIS A 192 3.29 -3.47 -2.88
CA HIS A 192 2.62 -3.20 -4.15
C HIS A 192 1.11 -3.56 -4.08
N ASP A 193 0.65 -4.10 -2.95
CA ASP A 193 -0.76 -4.46 -2.72
C ASP A 193 -1.52 -3.27 -2.12
N GLN A 194 -2.50 -2.77 -2.88
CA GLN A 194 -3.32 -1.63 -2.46
C GLN A 194 -4.19 -1.94 -1.23
N VAL A 195 -4.66 -3.19 -1.11
CA VAL A 195 -5.51 -3.60 0.01
C VAL A 195 -4.69 -3.57 1.31
N GLU A 196 -3.41 -3.94 1.26
CA GLU A 196 -2.50 -3.81 2.40
C GLU A 196 -2.39 -2.34 2.82
N ALA A 197 -2.12 -1.45 1.86
CA ALA A 197 -1.98 -0.02 2.14
C ALA A 197 -3.27 0.57 2.72
N MET A 198 -4.41 0.35 2.06
CA MET A 198 -5.70 0.91 2.46
C MET A 198 -6.19 0.42 3.83
N THR A 199 -5.81 -0.82 4.23
CA THR A 199 -6.33 -1.42 5.48
C THR A 199 -5.40 -1.26 6.67
N MET A 200 -4.09 -1.09 6.44
CA MET A 200 -3.12 -1.04 7.54
C MET A 200 -2.57 0.35 7.84
N ALA A 201 -2.44 1.21 6.83
CA ALA A 201 -1.78 2.49 6.96
C ALA A 201 -2.56 3.50 7.85
N ASP A 202 -1.82 4.30 8.59
CA ASP A 202 -2.30 5.58 9.10
C ASP A 202 -2.11 6.65 8.01
N ARG A 203 -0.96 6.64 7.31
CA ARG A 203 -0.73 7.39 6.07
C ARG A 203 -0.09 6.52 5.00
N ILE A 204 -0.48 6.79 3.75
CA ILE A 204 0.07 6.18 2.54
C ILE A 204 0.94 7.22 1.82
N VAL A 205 2.10 6.79 1.35
CA VAL A 205 3.02 7.55 0.50
C VAL A 205 2.96 6.94 -0.90
N VAL A 206 2.39 7.66 -1.85
CA VAL A 206 2.33 7.24 -3.26
C VAL A 206 3.59 7.71 -3.96
N MET A 207 4.37 6.78 -4.47
CA MET A 207 5.62 7.07 -5.21
C MET A 207 5.49 6.72 -6.69
N LYS A 208 6.08 7.57 -7.54
CA LYS A 208 6.25 7.32 -8.98
C LYS A 208 7.56 7.93 -9.45
N ASP A 209 8.32 7.19 -10.24
CA ASP A 209 9.54 7.65 -10.93
C ASP A 209 10.56 8.36 -10.00
N GLY A 210 10.70 7.89 -8.76
CA GLY A 210 11.60 8.44 -7.75
C GLY A 210 11.08 9.62 -6.95
N HIS A 211 9.84 10.07 -7.18
CA HIS A 211 9.19 11.17 -6.48
C HIS A 211 8.04 10.68 -5.60
N ILE A 212 7.74 11.44 -4.54
CA ILE A 212 6.48 11.34 -3.81
C ILE A 212 5.45 12.18 -4.53
N LEU A 213 4.33 11.57 -4.95
CA LEU A 213 3.24 12.28 -5.61
C LEU A 213 2.22 12.79 -4.60
N GLN A 214 1.84 11.97 -3.65
CA GLN A 214 0.88 12.30 -2.61
C GLN A 214 1.18 11.55 -1.31
N VAL A 215 0.94 12.22 -0.19
CA VAL A 215 0.94 11.64 1.15
C VAL A 215 -0.37 12.00 1.82
N GLY A 216 -1.03 11.03 2.43
CA GLY A 216 -2.30 11.27 3.14
C GLY A 216 -2.86 9.99 3.74
N THR A 217 -3.97 10.11 4.43
CA THR A 217 -4.73 8.94 4.93
C THR A 217 -5.28 8.11 3.76
N PRO A 218 -5.58 6.82 3.97
CA PRO A 218 -6.21 6.00 2.93
C PRO A 218 -7.45 6.65 2.30
N THR A 219 -8.32 7.24 3.13
CA THR A 219 -9.53 7.93 2.68
C THR A 219 -9.22 9.16 1.83
N GLU A 220 -8.28 10.00 2.25
CA GLU A 220 -7.87 11.18 1.47
C GLU A 220 -7.34 10.81 0.08
N LEU A 221 -6.47 9.78 -0.01
CA LEU A 221 -5.94 9.35 -1.32
C LEU A 221 -7.02 8.79 -2.23
N TYR A 222 -8.02 8.13 -1.64
CA TYR A 222 -9.14 7.55 -2.38
C TYR A 222 -10.12 8.61 -2.87
N GLU A 223 -10.48 9.58 -2.00
CA GLU A 223 -11.49 10.57 -2.27
C GLU A 223 -10.97 11.83 -2.96
N THR A 224 -9.72 12.21 -2.69
CA THR A 224 -9.08 13.43 -3.22
C THR A 224 -7.69 13.16 -3.79
N PRO A 225 -7.58 12.26 -4.82
CA PRO A 225 -6.31 11.98 -5.46
C PRO A 225 -5.79 13.25 -6.15
N VAL A 226 -4.49 13.55 -6.04
CA VAL A 226 -3.91 14.77 -6.63
C VAL A 226 -3.88 14.74 -8.16
N ASP A 227 -3.83 13.54 -8.74
CA ASP A 227 -3.71 13.33 -10.18
C ASP A 227 -4.34 12.01 -10.64
N ILE A 228 -4.39 11.82 -11.95
CA ILE A 228 -4.92 10.62 -12.59
C ILE A 228 -4.15 9.36 -12.18
N PHE A 229 -2.82 9.47 -12.04
CA PHE A 229 -2.02 8.32 -11.65
C PHE A 229 -2.46 7.82 -10.26
N THR A 230 -2.54 8.71 -9.28
CA THR A 230 -2.98 8.36 -7.92
C THR A 230 -4.42 7.84 -7.92
N ALA A 231 -5.32 8.49 -8.67
CA ALA A 231 -6.72 8.07 -8.78
C ALA A 231 -6.89 6.66 -9.34
N ARG A 232 -6.08 6.28 -10.31
CA ARG A 232 -6.09 4.93 -10.91
C ARG A 232 -5.30 3.91 -10.12
N PHE A 233 -4.24 4.35 -9.47
CA PHE A 233 -3.40 3.47 -8.67
C PHE A 233 -4.08 3.09 -7.34
N ILE A 234 -4.87 3.99 -6.74
CA ILE A 234 -5.61 3.75 -5.50
C ILE A 234 -7.05 3.35 -5.82
N GLY A 235 -7.37 2.09 -5.57
CA GLY A 235 -8.67 1.48 -5.80
C GLY A 235 -8.63 0.33 -6.81
N SER A 236 -9.35 -0.74 -6.51
CA SER A 236 -9.50 -1.93 -7.35
C SER A 236 -10.97 -2.27 -7.51
N PRO A 237 -11.47 -2.33 -8.76
CA PRO A 237 -10.79 -2.00 -10.01
C PRO A 237 -10.39 -0.53 -10.12
N SER A 238 -9.46 -0.24 -11.06
CA SER A 238 -8.98 1.14 -11.30
C SER A 238 -10.11 2.07 -11.74
N MET A 239 -9.98 3.37 -11.41
CA MET A 239 -10.91 4.40 -11.84
C MET A 239 -11.04 4.44 -13.38
N ASN A 240 -12.29 4.46 -13.88
CA ASN A 240 -12.57 4.73 -15.30
C ASN A 240 -12.20 6.17 -15.63
N LEU A 241 -11.63 6.36 -16.82
CA LEU A 241 -11.32 7.69 -17.37
C LEU A 241 -11.96 7.86 -18.74
N LEU A 242 -12.75 8.91 -18.89
CA LEU A 242 -13.41 9.27 -20.14
C LEU A 242 -13.05 10.71 -20.50
N ARG A 243 -12.91 10.99 -21.78
CA ARG A 243 -12.89 12.39 -22.24
C ARG A 243 -14.29 12.98 -22.11
N GLY A 244 -14.36 14.25 -21.76
CA GLY A 244 -15.64 14.91 -21.59
C GLY A 244 -15.58 16.42 -21.61
N THR A 245 -16.75 17.01 -21.59
CA THR A 245 -16.95 18.47 -21.49
C THR A 245 -17.88 18.75 -20.32
N LYS A 246 -17.63 19.87 -19.63
CA LYS A 246 -18.53 20.42 -18.61
C LYS A 246 -19.23 21.65 -19.17
N LYS A 247 -20.56 21.60 -19.28
CA LYS A 247 -21.38 22.75 -19.61
C LYS A 247 -22.24 23.11 -18.41
N THR A 248 -21.94 24.24 -17.78
CA THR A 248 -22.64 24.74 -16.56
C THR A 248 -22.63 23.68 -15.44
N SER A 249 -23.75 23.00 -15.19
CA SER A 249 -23.88 21.96 -14.15
C SER A 249 -23.86 20.53 -14.70
N ASN A 250 -23.76 20.35 -16.03
CA ASN A 250 -23.80 19.02 -16.65
C ASN A 250 -22.43 18.60 -17.17
N VAL A 251 -22.05 17.38 -16.85
CA VAL A 251 -20.85 16.73 -17.36
C VAL A 251 -21.27 15.63 -18.33
N THR A 252 -20.77 15.73 -19.57
CA THR A 252 -21.08 14.75 -20.61
C THR A 252 -19.82 14.19 -21.24
N PRO A 253 -19.77 12.87 -21.56
CA PRO A 253 -18.67 12.31 -22.33
C PRO A 253 -18.56 13.01 -23.69
N SER A 254 -17.34 13.27 -24.14
CA SER A 254 -17.06 13.87 -25.45
C SER A 254 -15.67 13.45 -25.93
N ALA A 255 -15.56 13.04 -27.20
CA ALA A 255 -14.28 12.66 -27.80
C ALA A 255 -13.26 13.83 -27.91
N THR A 256 -13.73 15.08 -27.88
CA THR A 256 -12.92 16.29 -28.09
C THR A 256 -12.79 17.17 -26.84
N GLY A 257 -13.22 16.67 -25.66
CA GLY A 257 -13.21 17.44 -24.41
C GLY A 257 -11.81 17.74 -23.87
N GLU A 258 -11.65 18.91 -23.28
CA GLU A 258 -10.41 19.31 -22.58
C GLU A 258 -10.32 18.74 -21.15
N LEU A 259 -11.37 18.09 -20.67
CA LEU A 259 -11.45 17.44 -19.37
C LEU A 259 -11.35 15.93 -19.51
N LEU A 260 -10.78 15.30 -18.46
CA LEU A 260 -10.94 13.87 -18.22
C LEU A 260 -11.90 13.69 -17.04
N ILE A 261 -12.92 12.86 -17.25
CA ILE A 261 -13.93 12.51 -16.26
C ILE A 261 -13.52 11.18 -15.65
N GLY A 262 -13.22 11.18 -14.36
CA GLY A 262 -12.99 9.96 -13.57
C GLY A 262 -14.29 9.50 -12.93
N VAL A 263 -14.57 8.20 -12.99
CA VAL A 263 -15.66 7.57 -12.23
C VAL A 263 -15.22 6.20 -11.74
N ARG A 264 -15.42 5.95 -10.46
CA ARG A 264 -15.06 4.65 -9.90
C ARG A 264 -16.04 3.57 -10.37
N PRO A 265 -15.59 2.32 -10.60
CA PRO A 265 -16.46 1.25 -11.08
C PRO A 265 -17.69 0.99 -10.21
N HIS A 266 -17.59 1.12 -8.89
CA HIS A 266 -18.72 0.91 -7.96
C HIS A 266 -19.70 2.09 -7.92
N ASP A 267 -19.30 3.29 -8.39
CA ASP A 267 -20.18 4.46 -8.55
C ASP A 267 -20.84 4.51 -9.93
N LEU A 268 -20.30 3.78 -10.92
CA LEU A 268 -20.89 3.62 -12.25
C LEU A 268 -21.80 2.39 -12.26
N LEU A 269 -23.08 2.59 -12.01
CA LEU A 269 -24.04 1.50 -11.86
C LEU A 269 -24.73 1.18 -13.17
N VAL A 270 -24.87 -0.11 -13.46
CA VAL A 270 -25.74 -0.57 -14.57
C VAL A 270 -27.16 -0.22 -14.20
N GLY A 271 -27.84 0.58 -15.05
CA GLY A 271 -29.22 1.00 -14.85
C GLY A 271 -30.19 -0.16 -15.05
N GLU A 272 -31.10 -0.36 -14.11
CA GLU A 272 -32.35 -1.07 -14.37
C GLU A 272 -33.30 -0.10 -15.08
N ASN A 273 -34.09 -0.57 -16.06
CA ASN A 273 -35.05 0.23 -16.77
C ASN A 273 -35.96 0.98 -15.77
N GLY A 274 -35.80 2.29 -15.65
CA GLY A 274 -36.55 3.15 -14.75
C GLY A 274 -35.84 3.64 -13.48
N ALA A 275 -34.59 3.28 -13.26
CA ALA A 275 -33.83 3.69 -12.08
C ALA A 275 -33.34 5.16 -12.16
N ALA A 276 -33.24 5.75 -10.98
CA ALA A 276 -33.03 7.14 -10.66
C ALA A 276 -32.21 7.98 -11.65
N ARG A 277 -32.63 9.22 -11.82
CA ARG A 277 -32.01 10.27 -12.64
C ARG A 277 -30.59 10.60 -12.16
N GLY A 278 -29.60 9.79 -12.54
CA GLY A 278 -28.20 10.17 -12.44
C GLY A 278 -27.93 11.35 -13.38
N THR A 279 -27.14 12.29 -12.96
CA THR A 279 -26.72 13.44 -13.79
C THR A 279 -25.72 13.06 -14.87
N PHE A 280 -25.10 11.88 -14.74
CA PHE A 280 -24.14 11.33 -15.70
C PHE A 280 -24.66 9.99 -16.22
N THR A 281 -24.75 9.85 -17.52
CA THR A 281 -25.16 8.63 -18.20
C THR A 281 -24.17 8.24 -19.27
N LEU A 282 -23.98 6.94 -19.45
CA LEU A 282 -23.06 6.34 -20.39
C LEU A 282 -23.71 5.09 -20.99
N GLU A 283 -23.62 4.92 -22.29
CA GLU A 283 -24.05 3.70 -22.97
C GLU A 283 -22.85 2.94 -23.52
N GLY A 284 -22.92 1.63 -23.47
CA GLY A 284 -21.87 0.76 -23.99
C GLY A 284 -22.36 -0.65 -24.28
N THR A 285 -21.56 -1.38 -25.02
CA THR A 285 -21.80 -2.80 -25.34
C THR A 285 -21.00 -3.66 -24.38
N VAL A 286 -21.63 -4.64 -23.74
CA VAL A 286 -20.99 -5.56 -22.81
C VAL A 286 -19.97 -6.42 -23.53
N THR A 287 -18.72 -6.38 -23.09
CA THR A 287 -17.62 -7.18 -23.65
C THR A 287 -17.24 -8.35 -22.74
N ALA A 288 -17.34 -8.17 -21.42
CA ALA A 288 -17.10 -9.23 -20.45
C ALA A 288 -17.88 -8.96 -19.15
N VAL A 289 -18.08 -10.00 -18.35
CA VAL A 289 -18.70 -9.92 -17.03
C VAL A 289 -17.90 -10.76 -16.04
N GLU A 290 -17.71 -10.22 -14.83
CA GLU A 290 -17.01 -10.89 -13.73
C GLU A 290 -17.93 -10.96 -12.50
N PRO A 291 -18.67 -12.06 -12.29
CA PRO A 291 -19.50 -12.23 -11.10
C PRO A 291 -18.63 -12.45 -9.86
N LEU A 292 -18.68 -11.51 -8.90
CA LEU A 292 -17.93 -11.57 -7.64
C LEU A 292 -18.77 -12.07 -6.46
N GLY A 293 -20.02 -12.48 -6.74
CA GLY A 293 -20.97 -12.97 -5.73
C GLY A 293 -21.97 -11.87 -5.33
N PRO A 294 -21.64 -10.89 -4.48
CA PRO A 294 -22.57 -9.82 -4.09
C PRO A 294 -22.82 -8.79 -5.22
N GLU A 295 -21.88 -8.68 -6.15
CA GLU A 295 -21.93 -7.78 -7.30
C GLU A 295 -21.29 -8.44 -8.52
N THR A 296 -21.55 -7.87 -9.69
CA THR A 296 -20.92 -8.27 -10.96
C THR A 296 -20.23 -7.06 -11.57
N LEU A 297 -18.93 -7.19 -11.88
CA LEU A 297 -18.24 -6.20 -12.71
C LEU A 297 -18.60 -6.42 -14.17
N VAL A 298 -18.99 -5.36 -14.84
CA VAL A 298 -19.43 -5.36 -16.23
C VAL A 298 -18.48 -4.50 -17.06
N HIS A 299 -17.74 -5.13 -17.94
CA HIS A 299 -16.86 -4.45 -18.89
C HIS A 299 -17.70 -4.02 -20.10
N LEU A 300 -17.63 -2.75 -20.43
CA LEU A 300 -18.37 -2.15 -21.53
C LEU A 300 -17.44 -1.39 -22.46
N ASP A 301 -17.61 -1.59 -23.75
CA ASP A 301 -17.03 -0.72 -24.77
C ASP A 301 -18.02 0.37 -25.12
N THR A 302 -17.58 1.61 -24.96
CA THR A 302 -18.31 2.81 -25.39
C THR A 302 -17.73 3.30 -26.71
N ASP A 303 -18.33 4.34 -27.29
CA ASP A 303 -17.84 4.92 -28.56
C ASP A 303 -16.42 5.49 -28.44
N THR A 304 -15.92 5.75 -27.21
CA THR A 304 -14.64 6.44 -26.98
C THR A 304 -13.62 5.65 -26.18
N THR A 305 -14.05 4.74 -25.31
CA THR A 305 -13.16 3.98 -24.41
C THR A 305 -13.90 2.81 -23.78
N SER A 306 -13.14 1.85 -23.22
CA SER A 306 -13.68 0.79 -22.38
C SER A 306 -13.82 1.26 -20.94
N VAL A 307 -14.89 0.86 -20.26
CA VAL A 307 -15.19 1.17 -18.87
C VAL A 307 -15.62 -0.08 -18.10
N ILE A 308 -15.49 -0.03 -16.79
CA ILE A 308 -16.01 -1.05 -15.88
C ILE A 308 -17.14 -0.43 -15.07
N ALA A 309 -18.31 -1.02 -15.11
CA ALA A 309 -19.47 -0.66 -14.30
C ALA A 309 -19.80 -1.79 -13.33
N THR A 310 -20.61 -1.49 -12.32
CA THR A 310 -21.07 -2.48 -11.35
C THR A 310 -22.58 -2.75 -11.54
N ALA A 311 -22.93 -4.02 -11.71
CA ALA A 311 -24.30 -4.49 -11.60
C ALA A 311 -24.52 -5.05 -10.19
N ARG A 312 -25.57 -4.58 -9.52
CA ARG A 312 -25.90 -5.01 -8.15
C ARG A 312 -26.64 -6.35 -8.16
N GLY A 313 -26.45 -7.13 -7.11
CA GLY A 313 -27.13 -8.40 -6.91
C GLY A 313 -26.66 -9.50 -7.88
N LYS A 314 -27.59 -10.39 -8.26
CA LYS A 314 -27.32 -11.54 -9.13
C LYS A 314 -27.57 -11.24 -10.61
N SER A 315 -27.74 -9.97 -10.99
CA SER A 315 -27.92 -9.59 -12.39
C SER A 315 -26.63 -9.80 -13.14
N ILE A 316 -26.63 -10.70 -14.15
CA ILE A 316 -25.51 -10.96 -15.04
C ILE A 316 -25.94 -10.55 -16.44
N PRO A 317 -25.55 -9.35 -16.93
CA PRO A 317 -25.87 -8.92 -18.27
C PRO A 317 -25.27 -9.84 -19.33
N ALA A 318 -25.98 -10.02 -20.44
CA ALA A 318 -25.48 -10.83 -21.55
C ALA A 318 -24.34 -10.09 -22.30
N VAL A 319 -23.25 -10.79 -22.57
CA VAL A 319 -22.20 -10.29 -23.47
C VAL A 319 -22.77 -9.96 -24.83
N GLY A 320 -22.41 -8.82 -25.40
CA GLY A 320 -22.94 -8.26 -26.64
C GLY A 320 -24.23 -7.44 -26.48
N SER A 321 -24.85 -7.41 -25.28
CA SER A 321 -25.99 -6.53 -25.03
C SER A 321 -25.54 -5.08 -24.87
N ARG A 322 -26.39 -4.12 -25.26
CA ARG A 322 -26.18 -2.70 -25.04
C ARG A 322 -26.84 -2.29 -23.74
N LEU A 323 -26.08 -1.64 -22.87
CA LEU A 323 -26.53 -1.22 -21.55
C LEU A 323 -26.28 0.27 -21.32
N GLN A 324 -27.16 0.87 -20.53
CA GLN A 324 -26.98 2.21 -19.99
C GLN A 324 -26.46 2.10 -18.55
N CYS A 325 -25.38 2.84 -18.26
CA CYS A 325 -24.84 3.00 -16.94
C CYS A 325 -25.03 4.42 -16.44
N GLN A 326 -25.14 4.60 -15.13
CA GLN A 326 -25.41 5.88 -14.49
C GLN A 326 -24.50 6.10 -13.30
N ALA A 327 -24.13 7.37 -13.06
CA ALA A 327 -23.44 7.81 -11.86
C ALA A 327 -24.02 9.13 -11.36
N GLU A 328 -23.94 9.37 -10.05
CA GLU A 328 -24.29 10.67 -9.47
C GLU A 328 -23.22 11.71 -9.81
N ALA A 329 -23.61 12.98 -9.93
CA ALA A 329 -22.65 14.06 -10.22
C ALA A 329 -21.52 14.13 -9.21
N GLY A 330 -21.82 14.05 -7.92
CA GLY A 330 -20.85 14.10 -6.84
C GLY A 330 -19.85 12.94 -6.82
N ALA A 331 -20.12 11.85 -7.57
CA ALA A 331 -19.21 10.72 -7.71
C ALA A 331 -18.16 10.93 -8.85
N LEU A 332 -18.32 11.98 -9.66
CA LEU A 332 -17.44 12.25 -10.80
C LEU A 332 -16.26 13.09 -10.38
N TYR A 333 -15.06 12.67 -10.78
CA TYR A 333 -13.81 13.41 -10.64
C TYR A 333 -13.50 14.11 -11.96
N LEU A 334 -13.10 15.36 -11.89
CA LEU A 334 -12.72 16.15 -13.05
C LEU A 334 -11.22 16.39 -13.01
N PHE A 335 -10.54 15.97 -14.07
CA PHE A 335 -9.10 16.18 -14.22
C PHE A 335 -8.83 17.06 -15.45
N ASP A 336 -7.80 17.89 -15.36
CA ASP A 336 -7.26 18.62 -16.49
C ASP A 336 -6.60 17.64 -17.47
N ALA A 337 -6.99 17.69 -18.76
CA ALA A 337 -6.50 16.71 -19.73
C ALA A 337 -5.03 16.90 -20.12
N LYS A 338 -4.40 18.03 -19.80
CA LYS A 338 -3.00 18.32 -20.13
C LYS A 338 -2.08 18.06 -18.95
N THR A 339 -2.47 18.51 -17.75
CA THR A 339 -1.66 18.38 -16.53
C THR A 339 -1.97 17.13 -15.73
N GLU A 340 -3.05 16.44 -16.07
CA GLU A 340 -3.57 15.25 -15.37
C GLU A 340 -3.93 15.50 -13.89
N LYS A 341 -3.96 16.76 -13.44
CA LYS A 341 -4.26 17.11 -12.06
C LYS A 341 -5.76 17.17 -11.80
N LEU A 342 -6.15 16.82 -10.59
CA LEU A 342 -7.54 16.93 -10.13
C LEU A 342 -7.94 18.41 -10.09
N LEU A 343 -9.06 18.74 -10.72
CA LEU A 343 -9.71 20.05 -10.68
C LEU A 343 -10.81 20.13 -9.62
N GLY A 344 -11.37 18.99 -9.24
CA GLY A 344 -12.45 18.85 -8.28
C GLY A 344 -13.45 17.77 -8.64
N ARG A 345 -14.59 17.75 -7.94
CA ARG A 345 -15.75 16.91 -8.30
C ARG A 345 -16.78 17.71 -9.11
N ALA A 346 -17.63 17.01 -9.85
CA ALA A 346 -18.64 17.64 -10.71
C ALA A 346 -19.78 18.27 -9.89
#